data_c44e6ce9c013dbc51b57ca35174fde89
#
_entry.id   c44e6ce9c013dbc51b57ca35174fde89
#
_cell.length_a   1.000
_cell.length_b   1.000
_cell.length_c   1.000
_cell.angle_alpha   90.00
_cell.angle_beta   90.00
_cell.angle_gamma   90.00
#
_symmetry.space_group_name_H-M   'P 1'
#
loop_
_entity.id
_entity.type
_entity.pdbx_description
1 polymer ?
#
loop_
_entity_poly.entity_id
_entity_poly.type
_entity_poly.pdbx_seq_one_letter_code
_entity_poly.pdbx_strand_id
1 'polypeptide(L)'
;MSKCLDWGVLLILVGEGQDIYQKEIGSLQIWADTLSPDWEVACPSKLLPVFKRAKFVEDKLNLTVSLRTHTAGQYSKCVNMMVAGYTKEAKDLLGQIGEDFPIYLTMDLSAAQQYCINRYHEEDHKDYGMITSSKEAYPWYPKISKWEWGPWYVLPRGEKGSSGNFEKVATEFSCQGLELDMPIVCWKDDVLWDGQKW
;
A
#
# COMPACT_ATOMS: atom_id res chain seq x y z
N MET A 1 3.06 -17.65 -26.66
CA MET A 1 3.25 -16.46 -27.51
C MET A 1 3.49 -16.77 -28.99
N SER A 2 3.27 -17.97 -29.49
CA SER A 2 3.61 -18.39 -30.86
C SER A 2 2.47 -18.30 -31.89
N LYS A 3 1.46 -17.46 -31.65
CA LYS A 3 0.28 -17.39 -32.54
C LYS A 3 0.16 -16.10 -33.36
N CYS A 4 1.00 -15.10 -33.14
CA CYS A 4 1.08 -13.92 -34.00
C CYS A 4 2.27 -14.08 -34.93
N LEU A 5 1.99 -14.27 -36.22
CA LEU A 5 3.05 -14.52 -37.21
C LEU A 5 3.74 -13.23 -37.69
N ASP A 6 3.08 -12.09 -37.58
CA ASP A 6 3.57 -10.84 -38.15
C ASP A 6 3.96 -9.79 -37.10
N TRP A 7 3.17 -9.60 -36.06
CA TRP A 7 3.45 -8.64 -34.98
C TRP A 7 2.66 -8.92 -33.72
N GLY A 8 3.10 -8.37 -32.60
CA GLY A 8 2.38 -8.46 -31.34
C GLY A 8 2.80 -7.32 -30.40
N VAL A 9 1.88 -6.94 -29.52
CA VAL A 9 2.15 -5.94 -28.46
C VAL A 9 2.02 -6.62 -27.12
N LEU A 10 2.99 -6.41 -26.26
CA LEU A 10 2.98 -6.85 -24.86
C LEU A 10 2.99 -5.61 -23.97
N LEU A 11 1.92 -5.40 -23.21
CA LEU A 11 1.85 -4.36 -22.18
C LEU A 11 2.16 -4.98 -20.83
N ILE A 12 3.21 -4.48 -20.17
CA ILE A 12 3.65 -4.96 -18.86
C ILE A 12 3.45 -3.82 -17.85
N LEU A 13 2.63 -4.08 -16.83
CA LEU A 13 2.48 -3.18 -15.69
C LEU A 13 3.46 -3.60 -14.60
N VAL A 14 4.30 -2.67 -14.18
CA VAL A 14 5.30 -2.91 -13.14
C VAL A 14 5.18 -1.84 -12.06
N GLY A 15 5.29 -2.24 -10.80
CA GLY A 15 5.34 -1.36 -9.64
C GLY A 15 6.68 -1.50 -8.94
N GLU A 16 7.41 -0.40 -8.77
CA GLU A 16 8.59 -0.37 -7.92
C GLU A 16 8.17 -0.05 -6.48
N GLY A 17 8.83 -0.68 -5.51
CA GLY A 17 8.60 -0.38 -4.09
C GLY A 17 7.42 -1.11 -3.45
N GLN A 18 6.87 -2.12 -4.13
CA GLN A 18 5.82 -2.98 -3.58
C GLN A 18 6.29 -4.43 -3.38
N ASP A 19 7.60 -4.65 -3.33
CA ASP A 19 8.19 -5.96 -3.10
C ASP A 19 7.93 -6.39 -1.64
N ILE A 20 6.87 -7.16 -1.45
CA ILE A 20 6.47 -7.68 -0.13
C ILE A 20 7.22 -8.98 0.17
N TYR A 21 7.57 -9.75 -0.86
CA TYR A 21 8.28 -11.02 -0.70
C TYR A 21 9.79 -10.86 -0.85
N GLN A 22 10.54 -11.23 0.16
CA GLN A 22 12.03 -11.21 0.15
C GLN A 22 12.68 -12.09 -0.94
N LYS A 23 11.88 -12.85 -1.69
CA LYS A 23 12.32 -13.76 -2.76
C LYS A 23 11.67 -13.46 -4.11
N GLU A 24 11.01 -12.33 -4.26
CA GLU A 24 10.52 -11.90 -5.55
C GLU A 24 11.72 -11.54 -6.43
N ILE A 25 12.06 -12.48 -7.32
CA ILE A 25 13.06 -12.27 -8.37
C ILE A 25 12.32 -11.53 -9.48
N GLY A 26 12.20 -10.22 -9.35
CA GLY A 26 11.39 -9.42 -10.28
C GLY A 26 11.90 -8.01 -10.52
N SER A 27 13.22 -7.80 -10.43
CA SER A 27 13.74 -6.47 -10.76
C SER A 27 13.49 -6.13 -12.23
N LEU A 28 13.17 -4.88 -12.53
CA LEU A 28 13.07 -4.37 -13.90
C LEU A 28 14.31 -4.68 -14.73
N GLN A 29 15.48 -4.82 -14.09
CA GLN A 29 16.72 -5.19 -14.74
C GLN A 29 16.65 -6.61 -15.35
N ILE A 30 16.03 -7.57 -14.66
CA ILE A 30 15.85 -8.93 -15.19
C ILE A 30 15.00 -8.91 -16.47
N TRP A 31 13.94 -8.09 -16.48
CA TRP A 31 13.15 -7.88 -17.69
C TRP A 31 13.99 -7.31 -18.83
N ALA A 32 14.77 -6.26 -18.54
CA ALA A 32 15.61 -5.63 -19.54
C ALA A 32 16.66 -6.59 -20.12
N ASP A 33 17.22 -7.47 -19.28
CA ASP A 33 18.25 -8.43 -19.66
C ASP A 33 17.68 -9.66 -20.41
N THR A 34 16.42 -10.02 -20.13
CA THR A 34 15.78 -11.22 -20.69
C THR A 34 15.06 -10.95 -22.02
N LEU A 35 14.68 -9.70 -22.29
CA LEU A 35 13.98 -9.36 -23.53
C LEU A 35 14.85 -9.61 -24.75
N SER A 36 14.32 -10.42 -25.73
CA SER A 36 14.98 -10.63 -27.02
C SER A 36 15.24 -9.30 -27.74
N PRO A 37 16.36 -9.20 -28.49
CA PRO A 37 16.65 -8.03 -29.34
C PRO A 37 15.56 -7.68 -30.36
N ASP A 38 14.71 -8.64 -30.73
CA ASP A 38 13.63 -8.44 -31.69
C ASP A 38 12.49 -7.60 -31.15
N TRP A 39 12.42 -7.42 -29.81
CA TRP A 39 11.41 -6.55 -29.20
C TRP A 39 11.83 -5.09 -29.23
N GLU A 40 10.96 -4.26 -29.78
CA GLU A 40 11.05 -2.82 -29.64
C GLU A 40 10.43 -2.41 -28.29
N VAL A 41 11.21 -1.74 -27.45
CA VAL A 41 10.79 -1.36 -26.10
C VAL A 41 10.34 0.11 -26.09
N ALA A 42 9.17 0.35 -25.51
CA ALA A 42 8.70 1.67 -25.14
C ALA A 42 8.66 1.79 -23.60
N CYS A 43 9.19 2.85 -23.04
CA CYS A 43 9.15 3.07 -21.59
C CYS A 43 9.14 4.57 -21.25
N PRO A 44 8.73 4.96 -20.03
CA PRO A 44 8.88 6.33 -19.57
C PRO A 44 10.35 6.69 -19.35
N SER A 45 10.68 7.98 -19.42
CA SER A 45 12.05 8.50 -19.29
C SER A 45 12.79 8.04 -18.04
N LYS A 46 12.07 7.89 -16.90
CA LYS A 46 12.64 7.42 -15.63
C LYS A 46 13.21 6.00 -15.72
N LEU A 47 12.76 5.18 -16.66
CA LEU A 47 13.19 3.79 -16.83
C LEU A 47 14.32 3.61 -17.87
N LEU A 48 14.75 4.67 -18.54
CA LEU A 48 15.87 4.63 -19.47
C LEU A 48 17.18 4.07 -18.88
N PRO A 49 17.53 4.31 -17.60
CA PRO A 49 18.71 3.71 -17.00
C PRO A 49 18.67 2.18 -17.01
N VAL A 50 17.48 1.58 -16.92
CA VAL A 50 17.25 0.14 -16.96
C VAL A 50 17.12 -0.35 -18.40
N PHE A 51 16.20 0.24 -19.16
CA PHE A 51 15.92 -0.14 -20.55
C PHE A 51 16.76 0.70 -21.54
N LYS A 52 18.08 0.57 -21.49
CA LYS A 52 19.03 1.37 -22.27
C LYS A 52 18.82 1.30 -23.78
N ARG A 53 18.14 0.28 -24.29
CA ARG A 53 17.82 0.08 -25.68
C ARG A 53 16.36 0.44 -26.05
N ALA A 54 15.67 1.17 -25.17
CA ALA A 54 14.33 1.64 -25.47
C ALA A 54 14.32 2.47 -26.75
N LYS A 55 13.46 2.08 -27.70
CA LYS A 55 13.31 2.77 -28.98
C LYS A 55 12.37 3.98 -28.86
N PHE A 56 11.38 3.86 -27.97
CA PHE A 56 10.39 4.91 -27.76
C PHE A 56 10.37 5.33 -26.30
N VAL A 57 10.36 6.63 -26.06
CA VAL A 57 10.26 7.23 -24.73
C VAL A 57 8.93 7.98 -24.66
N GLU A 58 8.05 7.53 -23.78
CA GLU A 58 6.73 8.11 -23.62
C GLU A 58 6.37 8.20 -22.13
N ASP A 59 6.43 9.40 -21.57
CA ASP A 59 6.21 9.63 -20.15
C ASP A 59 4.77 9.38 -19.69
N LYS A 60 3.80 9.35 -20.61
CA LYS A 60 2.43 8.94 -20.33
C LYS A 60 2.30 7.47 -19.94
N LEU A 61 3.32 6.65 -20.25
CA LEU A 61 3.40 5.27 -19.75
C LEU A 61 3.71 5.21 -18.25
N ASN A 62 4.09 6.31 -17.62
CA ASN A 62 4.25 6.39 -16.19
C ASN A 62 2.91 6.72 -15.53
N LEU A 63 2.33 5.73 -14.85
CA LEU A 63 1.08 5.91 -14.12
C LEU A 63 1.34 6.73 -12.85
N THR A 64 1.06 8.03 -12.91
CA THR A 64 1.28 8.96 -11.79
C THR A 64 0.01 9.34 -11.06
N VAL A 65 -1.15 9.02 -11.64
CA VAL A 65 -2.46 9.38 -11.08
C VAL A 65 -3.01 8.20 -10.29
N SER A 66 -3.24 8.39 -8.99
CA SER A 66 -4.00 7.44 -8.19
C SER A 66 -5.49 7.65 -8.43
N LEU A 67 -6.17 6.63 -8.94
CA LEU A 67 -7.63 6.65 -9.10
C LEU A 67 -8.37 6.39 -7.79
N ARG A 68 -7.68 5.82 -6.78
CA ARG A 68 -8.28 5.48 -5.48
C ARG A 68 -8.46 6.67 -4.56
N THR A 69 -7.67 7.73 -4.79
CA THR A 69 -7.66 8.90 -3.91
C THR A 69 -7.48 10.15 -4.74
N HIS A 70 -8.56 10.78 -5.15
CA HIS A 70 -8.52 12.03 -5.91
C HIS A 70 -7.86 13.19 -5.16
N THR A 71 -7.82 13.12 -3.83
CA THR A 71 -7.21 14.12 -2.94
C THR A 71 -5.85 13.67 -2.36
N ALA A 72 -5.40 12.46 -2.65
CA ALA A 72 -4.27 11.82 -1.95
C ALA A 72 -2.88 12.17 -2.46
N GLY A 73 -2.72 13.04 -3.43
CA GLY A 73 -1.37 13.47 -3.83
C GLY A 73 -0.57 14.05 -2.65
N GLN A 74 -1.22 14.88 -1.84
CA GLN A 74 -0.61 15.46 -0.65
C GLN A 74 -0.45 14.44 0.48
N TYR A 75 -1.44 13.54 0.67
CA TYR A 75 -1.37 12.48 1.65
C TYR A 75 -0.20 11.52 1.35
N SER A 76 -0.10 11.00 0.13
CA SER A 76 1.02 10.15 -0.29
C SER A 76 2.36 10.85 -0.12
N LYS A 77 2.43 12.14 -0.41
CA LYS A 77 3.62 12.95 -0.18
C LYS A 77 3.96 13.04 1.32
N CYS A 78 2.96 13.28 2.17
CA CYS A 78 3.13 13.30 3.62
C CYS A 78 3.68 11.97 4.15
N VAL A 79 3.08 10.85 3.75
CA VAL A 79 3.53 9.50 4.14
C VAL A 79 4.96 9.24 3.67
N ASN A 80 5.29 9.56 2.42
CA ASN A 80 6.64 9.41 1.89
C ASN A 80 7.66 10.26 2.65
N MET A 81 7.30 11.49 3.01
CA MET A 81 8.15 12.34 3.86
C MET A 81 8.36 11.73 5.24
N MET A 82 7.31 11.20 5.86
CA MET A 82 7.41 10.51 7.16
C MET A 82 8.36 9.31 7.07
N VAL A 83 8.19 8.46 6.07
CA VAL A 83 9.03 7.28 5.85
C VAL A 83 10.48 7.66 5.55
N ALA A 84 10.71 8.74 4.81
CA ALA A 84 12.05 9.25 4.52
C ALA A 84 12.72 9.98 5.70
N GLY A 85 12.01 10.18 6.83
CA GLY A 85 12.53 10.83 8.02
C GLY A 85 12.37 12.36 8.05
N TYR A 86 11.71 12.96 7.05
CA TYR A 86 11.38 14.40 7.02
C TYR A 86 10.14 14.69 7.87
N THR A 87 10.25 14.37 9.16
CA THR A 87 9.10 14.38 10.10
C THR A 87 8.52 15.77 10.32
N LYS A 88 9.36 16.80 10.31
CA LYS A 88 8.92 18.19 10.47
C LYS A 88 8.11 18.67 9.26
N GLU A 89 8.63 18.46 8.08
CA GLU A 89 7.98 18.81 6.82
C GLU A 89 6.69 18.02 6.62
N ALA A 90 6.69 16.74 7.00
CA ALA A 90 5.50 15.91 6.99
C ALA A 90 4.41 16.46 7.93
N LYS A 91 4.79 16.91 9.13
CA LYS A 91 3.87 17.54 10.10
C LYS A 91 3.28 18.84 9.55
N ASP A 92 4.11 19.68 8.94
CA ASP A 92 3.66 20.95 8.36
C ASP A 92 2.69 20.69 7.19
N LEU A 93 2.98 19.70 6.35
CA LEU A 93 2.09 19.29 5.26
C LEU A 93 0.77 18.69 5.79
N LEU A 94 0.84 17.87 6.83
CA LEU A 94 -0.35 17.30 7.47
C LEU A 94 -1.30 18.37 7.98
N GLY A 95 -0.76 19.46 8.56
CA GLY A 95 -1.55 20.62 8.99
C GLY A 95 -2.26 21.34 7.83
N GLN A 96 -1.75 21.21 6.60
CA GLN A 96 -2.37 21.80 5.40
C GLN A 96 -3.44 20.90 4.77
N ILE A 97 -3.32 19.57 4.93
CA ILE A 97 -4.28 18.59 4.40
C ILE A 97 -5.64 18.71 5.10
N GLY A 98 -5.62 19.14 6.37
CA GLY A 98 -6.84 19.40 7.15
C GLY A 98 -7.58 18.12 7.57
N GLU A 99 -8.89 18.26 7.80
CA GLU A 99 -9.74 17.18 8.31
C GLU A 99 -10.16 16.16 7.24
N ASP A 100 -9.96 16.45 5.97
CA ASP A 100 -10.34 15.56 4.87
C ASP A 100 -9.57 14.24 4.90
N PHE A 101 -8.36 14.25 5.45
CA PHE A 101 -7.51 13.06 5.63
C PHE A 101 -6.86 13.05 7.01
N PRO A 102 -7.62 12.74 8.04
CA PRO A 102 -7.08 12.72 9.40
C PRO A 102 -6.08 11.58 9.59
N ILE A 103 -4.87 11.93 10.03
CA ILE A 103 -3.87 10.98 10.52
C ILE A 103 -3.72 11.22 12.02
N TYR A 104 -3.90 10.15 12.79
CA TYR A 104 -3.76 10.19 14.23
C TYR A 104 -2.66 9.23 14.68
N LEU A 105 -1.94 9.60 15.71
CA LEU A 105 -0.94 8.78 16.36
C LEU A 105 -1.32 8.59 17.82
N THR A 106 -1.33 7.37 18.30
CA THR A 106 -1.57 7.05 19.70
C THR A 106 -0.73 5.88 20.14
N MET A 107 -0.41 5.82 21.43
CA MET A 107 0.19 4.67 22.11
C MET A 107 -0.87 3.78 22.77
N ASP A 108 -2.13 4.15 22.69
CA ASP A 108 -3.26 3.42 23.26
C ASP A 108 -4.12 2.82 22.15
N LEU A 109 -4.00 1.50 21.96
CA LEU A 109 -4.77 0.79 20.96
C LEU A 109 -6.27 0.84 21.23
N SER A 110 -6.68 0.77 22.50
CA SER A 110 -8.10 0.84 22.85
C SER A 110 -8.70 2.20 22.50
N ALA A 111 -7.95 3.28 22.67
CA ALA A 111 -8.37 4.60 22.24
C ALA A 111 -8.52 4.69 20.71
N ALA A 112 -7.61 4.06 19.95
CA ALA A 112 -7.72 4.00 18.49
C ALA A 112 -8.97 3.23 18.04
N GLN A 113 -9.21 2.07 18.63
CA GLN A 113 -10.40 1.25 18.34
C GLN A 113 -11.68 2.01 18.66
N GLN A 114 -11.75 2.62 19.85
CA GLN A 114 -12.93 3.39 20.27
C GLN A 114 -13.18 4.61 19.38
N TYR A 115 -12.10 5.24 18.89
CA TYR A 115 -12.20 6.34 17.94
C TYR A 115 -12.89 5.88 16.63
N CYS A 116 -12.48 4.75 16.05
CA CYS A 116 -13.11 4.22 14.84
C CYS A 116 -14.59 3.90 15.07
N ILE A 117 -14.91 3.23 16.19
CA ILE A 117 -16.28 2.88 16.56
C ILE A 117 -17.13 4.15 16.64
N ASN A 118 -16.67 5.15 17.38
CA ASN A 118 -17.43 6.39 17.60
C ASN A 118 -17.58 7.22 16.31
N ARG A 119 -16.52 7.27 15.50
CA ARG A 119 -16.52 8.04 14.26
C ARG A 119 -17.53 7.51 13.25
N TYR A 120 -17.64 6.20 13.13
CA TYR A 120 -18.44 5.55 12.09
C TYR A 120 -19.67 4.81 12.62
N HIS A 121 -20.13 5.15 13.83
CA HIS A 121 -21.25 4.42 14.45
C HIS A 121 -22.56 4.51 13.65
N GLU A 122 -22.78 5.61 12.90
CA GLU A 122 -23.95 5.83 12.04
C GLU A 122 -23.69 5.52 10.55
N GLU A 123 -22.48 5.06 10.21
CA GLU A 123 -22.05 4.88 8.83
C GLU A 123 -21.71 3.39 8.56
N ASP A 124 -22.76 2.57 8.36
CA ASP A 124 -22.59 1.12 8.19
C ASP A 124 -21.76 0.70 6.97
N HIS A 125 -21.62 1.61 5.99
CA HIS A 125 -20.84 1.39 4.77
C HIS A 125 -19.35 1.74 4.93
N LYS A 126 -18.93 2.18 6.10
CA LYS A 126 -17.54 2.54 6.39
C LYS A 126 -16.82 1.42 7.09
N ASP A 127 -15.68 1.01 6.50
CA ASP A 127 -14.89 -0.10 6.98
C ASP A 127 -13.63 0.38 7.70
N TYR A 128 -13.36 -0.26 8.82
CA TYR A 128 -12.14 -0.06 9.59
C TYR A 128 -11.64 -1.39 10.15
N GLY A 129 -10.36 -1.45 10.45
CA GLY A 129 -9.76 -2.68 10.98
C GLY A 129 -8.31 -2.49 11.36
N MET A 130 -7.74 -3.48 12.02
CA MET A 130 -6.35 -3.46 12.45
C MET A 130 -5.45 -4.15 11.42
N ILE A 131 -4.30 -3.51 11.14
CA ILE A 131 -3.26 -4.02 10.25
C ILE A 131 -1.94 -4.06 11.02
N THR A 132 -1.18 -5.13 10.88
CA THR A 132 0.14 -5.30 11.49
C THR A 132 1.11 -5.93 10.52
N SER A 133 2.40 -5.90 10.83
CA SER A 133 3.41 -6.64 10.09
C SER A 133 3.24 -8.15 10.22
N SER A 134 3.53 -8.88 9.16
CA SER A 134 3.55 -10.35 9.17
C SER A 134 4.65 -10.90 10.09
N LYS A 135 5.69 -10.13 10.37
CA LYS A 135 6.81 -10.52 11.24
C LYS A 135 6.47 -10.39 12.71
N GLU A 136 5.61 -9.42 13.07
CA GLU A 136 5.26 -9.17 14.46
C GLU A 136 4.16 -10.11 14.96
N ALA A 137 4.28 -10.55 16.21
CA ALA A 137 3.25 -11.26 16.92
C ALA A 137 2.55 -10.29 17.89
N TYR A 138 1.23 -10.16 17.70
CA TYR A 138 0.38 -9.49 18.67
C TYR A 138 -0.27 -10.55 19.57
N PRO A 139 0.14 -10.70 20.84
CA PRO A 139 -0.33 -11.77 21.71
C PRO A 139 -1.85 -11.77 21.89
N TRP A 140 -2.45 -10.60 21.82
CA TRP A 140 -3.88 -10.37 22.11
C TRP A 140 -4.77 -10.41 20.86
N TYR A 141 -4.18 -10.33 19.67
CA TYR A 141 -4.91 -10.28 18.41
C TYR A 141 -4.29 -11.25 17.40
N PRO A 142 -4.89 -12.42 17.22
CA PRO A 142 -4.42 -13.40 16.24
C PRO A 142 -4.55 -12.82 14.82
N LYS A 143 -3.60 -13.17 13.97
CA LYS A 143 -3.65 -12.82 12.54
C LYS A 143 -4.75 -13.60 11.85
N ILE A 144 -5.39 -12.97 10.87
CA ILE A 144 -6.35 -13.67 10.01
C ILE A 144 -5.64 -14.75 9.19
N SER A 145 -6.25 -15.92 9.10
CA SER A 145 -5.81 -16.99 8.20
C SER A 145 -6.26 -16.71 6.77
N LYS A 146 -5.67 -17.42 5.81
CA LYS A 146 -6.03 -17.29 4.37
C LYS A 146 -7.52 -17.44 4.10
N TRP A 147 -8.22 -18.30 4.86
CA TRP A 147 -9.65 -18.55 4.68
C TRP A 147 -10.54 -17.45 5.27
N GLU A 148 -9.97 -16.59 6.11
CA GLU A 148 -10.67 -15.50 6.79
C GLU A 148 -10.52 -14.15 6.07
N TRP A 149 -9.68 -14.05 5.04
CA TRP A 149 -9.46 -12.77 4.35
C TRP A 149 -10.76 -12.19 3.79
N GLY A 150 -11.53 -13.00 3.05
CA GLY A 150 -12.82 -12.58 2.51
C GLY A 150 -13.81 -12.18 3.60
N PRO A 151 -14.14 -13.08 4.53
CA PRO A 151 -15.03 -12.77 5.64
C PRO A 151 -14.59 -11.53 6.45
N TRP A 152 -13.32 -11.40 6.77
CA TRP A 152 -12.80 -10.27 7.53
C TRP A 152 -13.09 -8.92 6.85
N TYR A 153 -13.04 -8.90 5.53
CA TYR A 153 -13.24 -7.68 4.75
C TYR A 153 -14.70 -7.41 4.40
N VAL A 154 -15.50 -8.45 4.08
CA VAL A 154 -16.85 -8.25 3.52
C VAL A 154 -17.97 -8.36 4.54
N LEU A 155 -17.72 -8.94 5.73
CA LEU A 155 -18.76 -9.10 6.73
C LEU A 155 -19.09 -7.75 7.37
N PRO A 156 -20.39 -7.45 7.57
CA PRO A 156 -20.82 -6.27 8.29
C PRO A 156 -20.26 -6.22 9.72
N ARG A 157 -20.07 -5.03 10.22
CA ARG A 157 -19.70 -4.79 11.62
C ARG A 157 -20.71 -5.45 12.56
N GLY A 158 -20.22 -6.09 13.62
CA GLY A 158 -21.02 -6.87 14.56
C GLY A 158 -21.14 -8.35 14.17
N GLU A 159 -20.88 -8.75 12.94
CA GLU A 159 -20.78 -10.15 12.58
C GLU A 159 -19.41 -10.71 12.94
N LYS A 160 -19.42 -11.94 13.48
CA LYS A 160 -18.18 -12.60 13.92
C LYS A 160 -17.19 -12.76 12.77
N GLY A 161 -15.98 -12.26 12.99
CA GLY A 161 -14.90 -12.30 12.00
C GLY A 161 -14.79 -11.06 11.12
N SER A 162 -15.70 -10.08 11.24
CA SER A 162 -15.59 -8.77 10.58
C SER A 162 -14.38 -7.99 11.09
N SER A 163 -13.77 -7.20 10.22
CA SER A 163 -12.65 -6.30 10.54
C SER A 163 -12.99 -5.31 11.67
N GLY A 164 -14.21 -4.79 11.65
CA GLY A 164 -14.69 -3.78 12.60
C GLY A 164 -14.91 -4.30 14.01
N ASN A 165 -14.90 -5.60 14.22
CA ASN A 165 -14.99 -6.19 15.58
C ASN A 165 -13.65 -6.21 16.32
N PHE A 166 -12.54 -5.94 15.64
CA PHE A 166 -11.20 -5.96 16.22
C PHE A 166 -10.79 -7.29 16.89
N GLU A 167 -11.40 -8.40 16.47
CA GLU A 167 -11.05 -9.73 17.00
C GLU A 167 -9.71 -10.25 16.48
N LYS A 168 -9.36 -9.85 15.26
CA LYS A 168 -8.16 -10.28 14.53
C LYS A 168 -7.52 -9.14 13.77
N VAL A 169 -6.24 -9.31 13.44
CA VAL A 169 -5.47 -8.35 12.66
C VAL A 169 -5.15 -8.89 11.27
N ALA A 170 -5.24 -8.01 10.26
CA ALA A 170 -4.71 -8.29 8.93
C ALA A 170 -3.19 -8.03 8.90
N THR A 171 -2.51 -8.61 7.92
CA THR A 171 -1.11 -8.31 7.63
C THR A 171 -0.99 -7.58 6.29
N GLU A 172 0.19 -7.04 5.98
CA GLU A 172 0.49 -6.43 4.69
C GLU A 172 0.12 -7.35 3.51
N PHE A 173 0.24 -8.67 3.68
CA PHE A 173 -0.12 -9.65 2.65
C PHE A 173 -1.63 -9.86 2.53
N SER A 174 -2.33 -9.87 3.66
CA SER A 174 -3.76 -10.15 3.69
C SER A 174 -4.63 -8.95 3.39
N CYS A 175 -4.09 -7.72 3.50
CA CYS A 175 -4.81 -6.50 3.16
C CYS A 175 -4.42 -5.91 1.78
N GLN A 176 -3.52 -6.56 1.05
CA GLN A 176 -3.12 -6.08 -0.28
C GLN A 176 -4.32 -6.04 -1.23
N GLY A 177 -4.57 -4.87 -1.79
CA GLY A 177 -5.71 -4.64 -2.69
C GLY A 177 -7.04 -4.35 -1.99
N LEU A 178 -7.08 -4.35 -0.65
CA LEU A 178 -8.24 -3.95 0.13
C LEU A 178 -8.23 -2.44 0.40
N GLU A 179 -9.41 -1.89 0.60
CA GLU A 179 -9.61 -0.47 0.95
C GLU A 179 -10.35 -0.40 2.27
N LEU A 180 -9.76 0.27 3.26
CA LEU A 180 -10.39 0.57 4.53
C LEU A 180 -10.51 2.08 4.67
N ASP A 181 -11.63 2.57 5.18
CA ASP A 181 -11.83 3.99 5.42
C ASP A 181 -10.94 4.51 6.56
N MET A 182 -10.70 3.67 7.58
CA MET A 182 -9.82 4.00 8.70
C MET A 182 -9.03 2.77 9.16
N PRO A 183 -7.88 2.47 8.56
CA PRO A 183 -7.00 1.42 9.05
C PRO A 183 -6.28 1.86 10.34
N ILE A 184 -6.24 1.00 11.35
CA ILE A 184 -5.37 1.13 12.52
C ILE A 184 -4.08 0.36 12.21
N VAL A 185 -3.01 1.08 11.88
CA VAL A 185 -1.71 0.48 11.57
C VAL A 185 -0.92 0.29 12.87
N CYS A 186 -0.72 -0.97 13.24
CA CYS A 186 -0.02 -1.39 14.45
C CYS A 186 1.40 -1.84 14.09
N TRP A 187 2.42 -1.04 14.33
CA TRP A 187 3.80 -1.40 13.95
C TRP A 187 4.74 -1.70 15.12
N LYS A 188 4.29 -1.61 16.36
CA LYS A 188 5.04 -2.03 17.55
C LYS A 188 6.56 -1.79 17.42
N ASP A 189 7.37 -2.85 17.37
CA ASP A 189 8.82 -2.81 17.30
C ASP A 189 9.39 -2.99 15.89
N ASP A 190 8.54 -3.11 14.85
CA ASP A 190 8.97 -3.25 13.46
C ASP A 190 9.76 -2.05 12.96
N VAL A 191 9.36 -0.86 13.40
CA VAL A 191 9.95 0.41 12.99
C VAL A 191 10.06 1.31 14.21
N LEU A 192 11.26 1.69 14.57
CA LEU A 192 11.55 2.59 15.67
C LEU A 192 12.22 3.86 15.15
N TRP A 193 11.82 4.98 15.72
CA TRP A 193 12.46 6.27 15.45
C TRP A 193 13.55 6.56 16.50
N ASP A 194 14.80 6.72 16.06
CA ASP A 194 15.94 6.97 16.94
C ASP A 194 16.20 8.47 17.23
N GLY A 195 15.34 9.33 16.72
CA GLY A 195 15.47 10.79 16.81
C GLY A 195 15.97 11.43 15.51
N GLN A 196 16.48 10.65 14.55
CA GLN A 196 17.00 11.12 13.27
C GLN A 196 16.49 10.29 12.09
N LYS A 197 16.34 8.99 12.29
CA LYS A 197 15.91 8.04 11.24
C LYS A 197 15.05 6.92 11.84
N TRP A 198 14.36 6.28 10.96
CA TRP A 198 13.67 5.05 11.27
C TRP A 198 14.64 3.87 11.33
#